data_46ea7d3018a1f5c3484dd06c4435264d
#
_entry.id   46ea7d3018a1f5c3484dd06c4435264d
#
_cell.length_a   1.000
_cell.length_b   1.000
_cell.length_c   1.000
_cell.angle_alpha   90.00
_cell.angle_beta   90.00
_cell.angle_gamma   90.00
#
_symmetry.space_group_name_H-M   'P 1'
#
loop_
_entity.id
_entity.type
_entity.pdbx_description
1 polymer ?
#
loop_
_entity_poly.entity_id
_entity_poly.type
_entity_poly.pdbx_seq_one_letter_code
_entity_poly.pdbx_strand_id
1 'polypeptide(L)'
;MPNFRILGMFTGIIEKIGTITDVIQSGSNLQFWVNSPLSDELKIDQSVSHNGVCLTIEEIKDGSHRVTAIQETLQKTNLGAWEKGTLVNLERCLPFHGRIDGHLVQGHTDVTAVCLEIEDKSGSWVFQFQYPSEFAQLLIEKGSVCINGTSLTVFDLTANTFKVAIIPYTYNNTNIHTVSPGDRVNIEFDMMGKYFARMMELRSKD
;
A
#
# COMPACT_ATOMS: atom_id res chain seq x y z
N MET A 1 21.84 25.15 2.62
CA MET A 1 21.31 24.47 1.40
C MET A 1 19.83 24.30 1.59
N PRO A 2 18.97 24.67 0.65
CA PRO A 2 17.54 24.44 0.81
C PRO A 2 17.29 22.94 0.91
N ASN A 3 16.62 22.52 1.98
CA ASN A 3 16.12 21.16 2.12
C ASN A 3 15.07 20.94 1.03
N PHE A 4 15.46 20.39 -0.11
CA PHE A 4 14.53 19.80 -1.04
C PHE A 4 13.92 18.57 -0.33
N ARG A 5 12.73 18.72 0.26
CA ARG A 5 11.90 17.57 0.60
C ARG A 5 11.48 16.96 -0.73
N ILE A 6 12.13 15.89 -1.12
CA ILE A 6 11.62 15.02 -2.18
C ILE A 6 10.33 14.45 -1.61
N LEU A 7 9.22 14.63 -2.30
CA LEU A 7 7.95 13.94 -2.00
C LEU A 7 8.27 12.48 -1.71
N GLY A 8 7.77 11.95 -0.58
CA GLY A 8 8.00 10.58 -0.20
C GLY A 8 7.66 9.66 -1.36
N MET A 9 8.65 8.91 -1.86
CA MET A 9 8.49 7.92 -2.92
C MET A 9 8.89 6.58 -2.35
N PHE A 10 8.15 5.54 -2.70
CA PHE A 10 8.38 4.16 -2.31
C PHE A 10 8.59 3.31 -3.56
N THR A 11 8.92 2.04 -3.37
CA THR A 11 9.14 1.10 -4.47
C THR A 11 8.18 -0.09 -4.46
N GLY A 12 7.42 -0.23 -3.37
CA GLY A 12 6.56 -1.39 -3.14
C GLY A 12 7.33 -2.64 -2.71
N ILE A 13 8.53 -2.46 -2.16
CA ILE A 13 9.34 -3.53 -1.55
C ILE A 13 9.25 -3.38 -0.04
N ILE A 14 8.55 -4.31 0.60
CA ILE A 14 8.32 -4.26 2.04
C ILE A 14 9.61 -4.52 2.81
N GLU A 15 9.97 -3.61 3.72
CA GLU A 15 11.17 -3.75 4.55
C GLU A 15 10.88 -4.59 5.80
N LYS A 16 9.75 -4.33 6.46
CA LYS A 16 9.33 -5.01 7.70
C LYS A 16 7.82 -5.08 7.80
N ILE A 17 7.35 -6.01 8.62
CA ILE A 17 5.97 -6.04 9.10
C ILE A 17 5.94 -5.38 10.48
N GLY A 18 5.01 -4.47 10.68
CA GLY A 18 4.64 -3.92 11.97
C GLY A 18 3.36 -4.55 12.49
N THR A 19 3.10 -4.36 13.78
CA THR A 19 1.86 -4.79 14.44
C THR A 19 1.21 -3.60 15.11
N ILE A 20 -0.08 -3.38 14.88
CA ILE A 20 -0.86 -2.36 15.59
C ILE A 20 -0.96 -2.75 17.07
N THR A 21 -0.47 -1.90 17.94
CA THR A 21 -0.50 -2.12 19.41
C THR A 21 -1.62 -1.34 20.08
N ASP A 22 -2.03 -0.21 19.50
CA ASP A 22 -3.13 0.61 19.99
C ASP A 22 -3.76 1.43 18.86
N VAL A 23 -5.07 1.73 19.01
CA VAL A 23 -5.86 2.57 18.10
C VAL A 23 -6.61 3.58 18.93
N ILE A 24 -6.38 4.87 18.68
CA ILE A 24 -6.94 5.97 19.47
C ILE A 24 -7.78 6.87 18.57
N GLN A 25 -9.05 7.05 18.91
CA GLN A 25 -9.92 8.01 18.23
C GLN A 25 -9.52 9.43 18.63
N SER A 26 -9.30 10.30 17.63
CA SER A 26 -8.96 11.71 17.81
C SER A 26 -9.80 12.58 16.89
N GLY A 27 -10.98 13.00 17.35
CA GLY A 27 -11.98 13.68 16.51
C GLY A 27 -12.45 12.76 15.37
N SER A 28 -12.32 13.23 14.13
CA SER A 28 -12.61 12.42 12.91
C SER A 28 -11.45 11.53 12.47
N ASN A 29 -10.30 11.60 13.15
CA ASN A 29 -9.08 10.90 12.79
C ASN A 29 -8.87 9.65 13.66
N LEU A 30 -8.05 8.70 13.17
CA LEU A 30 -7.53 7.59 13.97
C LEU A 30 -6.01 7.71 14.10
N GLN A 31 -5.52 7.53 15.32
CA GLN A 31 -4.10 7.41 15.62
C GLN A 31 -3.77 5.94 15.84
N PHE A 32 -2.67 5.50 15.26
CA PHE A 32 -2.21 4.12 15.38
C PHE A 32 -0.82 4.09 15.99
N TRP A 33 -0.65 3.28 17.02
CA TRP A 33 0.65 2.87 17.51
C TRP A 33 1.06 1.58 16.81
N VAL A 34 2.22 1.60 16.18
CA VAL A 34 2.76 0.48 15.39
C VAL A 34 4.08 0.02 16.01
N ASN A 35 4.15 -1.21 16.49
CA ASN A 35 5.39 -1.83 16.94
C ASN A 35 6.07 -2.53 15.77
N SER A 36 7.34 -2.25 15.55
CA SER A 36 8.15 -2.89 14.52
C SER A 36 9.64 -2.73 14.81
N PRO A 37 10.49 -3.70 14.43
CA PRO A 37 11.95 -3.52 14.47
C PRO A 37 12.44 -2.28 13.70
N LEU A 38 11.65 -1.78 12.75
CA LEU A 38 11.94 -0.57 11.99
C LEU A 38 11.76 0.70 12.83
N SER A 39 10.90 0.69 13.87
CA SER A 39 10.49 1.89 14.60
C SER A 39 11.66 2.66 15.22
N ASP A 40 12.67 1.96 15.72
CA ASP A 40 13.85 2.58 16.33
C ASP A 40 14.80 3.25 15.33
N GLU A 41 14.65 2.93 14.03
CA GLU A 41 15.44 3.54 12.94
C GLU A 41 14.74 4.74 12.31
N LEU A 42 13.46 4.99 12.66
CA LEU A 42 12.65 6.08 12.11
C LEU A 42 13.01 7.42 12.77
N LYS A 43 12.52 8.50 12.16
CA LYS A 43 12.63 9.87 12.69
C LYS A 43 11.26 10.54 12.65
N ILE A 44 10.98 11.37 13.64
CA ILE A 44 9.80 12.25 13.63
C ILE A 44 9.82 13.10 12.36
N ASP A 45 8.62 13.36 11.79
CA ASP A 45 8.42 14.08 10.52
C ASP A 45 8.88 13.30 9.27
N GLN A 46 9.24 12.02 9.41
CA GLN A 46 9.53 11.13 8.28
C GLN A 46 8.24 10.52 7.73
N SER A 47 8.16 10.38 6.41
CA SER A 47 7.10 9.61 5.74
C SER A 47 7.47 8.13 5.68
N VAL A 48 6.51 7.27 6.00
CA VAL A 48 6.63 5.81 5.93
C VAL A 48 5.34 5.27 5.32
N SER A 49 5.45 4.32 4.41
CA SER A 49 4.31 3.60 3.85
C SER A 49 3.82 2.55 4.84
N HIS A 50 2.53 2.61 5.17
CA HIS A 50 1.83 1.66 6.03
C HIS A 50 0.73 0.98 5.21
N ASN A 51 0.91 -0.27 4.81
CA ASN A 51 0.02 -0.95 3.86
C ASN A 51 -0.25 -0.11 2.59
N GLY A 52 0.80 0.54 2.05
CA GLY A 52 0.68 1.39 0.86
C GLY A 52 0.11 2.79 1.13
N VAL A 53 -0.09 3.17 2.39
CA VAL A 53 -0.54 4.51 2.77
C VAL A 53 0.62 5.29 3.37
N CYS A 54 0.99 6.40 2.74
CA CYS A 54 2.02 7.32 3.21
C CYS A 54 1.52 8.07 4.44
N LEU A 55 2.12 7.79 5.60
CA LEU A 55 1.80 8.46 6.86
C LEU A 55 3.07 9.05 7.48
N THR A 56 2.90 10.17 8.18
CA THR A 56 4.00 10.87 8.85
C THR A 56 4.20 10.31 10.26
N ILE A 57 5.45 10.03 10.62
CA ILE A 57 5.83 9.63 11.97
C ILE A 57 5.72 10.82 12.90
N GLU A 58 4.85 10.73 13.92
CA GLU A 58 4.59 11.80 14.88
C GLU A 58 5.29 11.61 16.22
N GLU A 59 5.46 10.35 16.64
CA GLU A 59 6.07 9.98 17.92
C GLU A 59 6.75 8.62 17.80
N ILE A 60 7.86 8.44 18.53
CA ILE A 60 8.59 7.16 18.62
C ILE A 60 8.82 6.86 20.09
N LYS A 61 8.43 5.67 20.54
CA LYS A 61 8.54 5.25 21.93
C LYS A 61 8.54 3.73 22.06
N ASP A 62 9.44 3.19 22.85
CA ASP A 62 9.49 1.78 23.27
C ASP A 62 9.37 0.79 22.07
N GLY A 63 10.17 0.99 21.01
CA GLY A 63 10.15 0.15 19.81
C GLY A 63 8.89 0.30 18.94
N SER A 64 8.10 1.33 19.18
CA SER A 64 6.88 1.64 18.46
C SER A 64 6.90 3.07 17.93
N HIS A 65 6.14 3.32 16.88
CA HIS A 65 5.91 4.67 16.36
C HIS A 65 4.41 4.96 16.22
N ARG A 66 4.05 6.23 16.28
CA ARG A 66 2.68 6.69 16.12
C ARG A 66 2.51 7.44 14.81
N VAL A 67 1.37 7.17 14.16
CA VAL A 67 0.92 7.84 12.94
C VAL A 67 -0.57 8.19 13.05
N THR A 68 -1.01 9.21 12.31
CA THR A 68 -2.42 9.63 12.27
C THR A 68 -2.96 9.49 10.85
N ALA A 69 -4.09 8.80 10.69
CA ALA A 69 -4.89 8.79 9.47
C ALA A 69 -6.07 9.78 9.63
N ILE A 70 -6.16 10.74 8.70
CA ILE A 70 -7.26 11.70 8.65
C ILE A 70 -8.50 11.08 8.00
N GLN A 71 -9.66 11.71 8.16
CA GLN A 71 -10.94 11.19 7.67
C GLN A 71 -10.91 10.82 6.17
N GLU A 72 -10.27 11.61 5.30
CA GLU A 72 -10.17 11.31 3.88
C GLU A 72 -9.40 10.01 3.64
N THR A 73 -8.28 9.81 4.35
CA THR A 73 -7.49 8.58 4.29
C THR A 73 -8.31 7.37 4.73
N LEU A 74 -9.06 7.50 5.83
CA LEU A 74 -9.90 6.42 6.35
C LEU A 74 -11.03 6.03 5.38
N GLN A 75 -11.55 6.98 4.60
CA GLN A 75 -12.60 6.72 3.60
C GLN A 75 -12.10 5.96 2.37
N LYS A 76 -10.85 6.19 1.97
CA LYS A 76 -10.25 5.61 0.75
C LYS A 76 -9.48 4.31 0.98
N THR A 77 -9.18 3.99 2.23
CA THR A 77 -8.29 2.89 2.59
C THR A 77 -8.97 1.90 3.54
N ASN A 78 -8.30 0.77 3.80
CA ASN A 78 -8.76 -0.19 4.80
C ASN A 78 -8.32 0.16 6.24
N LEU A 79 -7.70 1.32 6.47
CA LEU A 79 -7.15 1.70 7.78
C LEU A 79 -8.23 1.82 8.86
N GLY A 80 -9.46 2.18 8.48
CA GLY A 80 -10.58 2.26 9.41
C GLY A 80 -10.99 0.92 10.06
N ALA A 81 -10.53 -0.20 9.49
CA ALA A 81 -10.77 -1.55 10.02
C ALA A 81 -9.59 -2.09 10.86
N TRP A 82 -8.51 -1.30 11.02
CA TRP A 82 -7.37 -1.77 11.81
C TRP A 82 -7.69 -1.79 13.30
N GLU A 83 -7.26 -2.84 13.94
CA GLU A 83 -7.40 -3.08 15.37
C GLU A 83 -6.08 -3.58 15.97
N LYS A 84 -6.02 -3.66 17.27
CA LYS A 84 -4.86 -4.23 17.97
C LYS A 84 -4.57 -5.65 17.49
N GLY A 85 -3.34 -5.90 17.06
CA GLY A 85 -2.89 -7.16 16.49
C GLY A 85 -2.87 -7.17 14.95
N THR A 86 -3.46 -6.18 14.27
CA THR A 86 -3.38 -6.07 12.81
C THR A 86 -1.92 -5.96 12.35
N LEU A 87 -1.54 -6.78 11.36
CA LEU A 87 -0.22 -6.74 10.74
C LEU A 87 -0.19 -5.72 9.60
N VAL A 88 0.85 -4.90 9.56
CA VAL A 88 1.00 -3.79 8.60
C VAL A 88 2.33 -3.88 7.89
N ASN A 89 2.31 -3.87 6.56
CA ASN A 89 3.52 -3.76 5.73
C ASN A 89 4.13 -2.36 5.88
N LEU A 90 5.43 -2.29 6.12
CA LEU A 90 6.17 -1.04 6.29
C LEU A 90 7.28 -0.92 5.25
N GLU A 91 7.37 0.27 4.65
CA GLU A 91 8.46 0.66 3.75
C GLU A 91 8.81 2.13 3.99
N ARG A 92 10.10 2.43 4.17
CA ARG A 92 10.61 3.80 4.22
C ARG A 92 10.71 4.40 2.83
N CYS A 93 10.71 5.73 2.75
CA CYS A 93 10.94 6.40 1.47
C CYS A 93 12.25 5.96 0.83
N LEU A 94 12.20 5.79 -0.50
CA LEU A 94 13.36 5.51 -1.34
C LEU A 94 14.45 6.56 -1.11
N PRO A 95 15.68 6.18 -0.70
CA PRO A 95 16.78 7.12 -0.59
C PRO A 95 17.20 7.63 -1.97
N PHE A 96 17.81 8.83 -2.04
CA PHE A 96 18.16 9.52 -3.28
C PHE A 96 18.98 8.69 -4.29
N HIS A 97 19.81 7.77 -3.80
CA HIS A 97 20.59 6.82 -4.63
C HIS A 97 20.09 5.39 -4.54
N GLY A 98 18.85 5.21 -4.07
CA GLY A 98 18.23 3.91 -3.94
C GLY A 98 17.86 3.30 -5.29
N ARG A 99 17.66 1.99 -5.32
CA ARG A 99 17.18 1.24 -6.48
C ARG A 99 15.66 1.16 -6.45
N ILE A 100 15.06 1.15 -7.63
CA ILE A 100 13.64 0.85 -7.80
C ILE A 100 13.55 -0.64 -8.17
N ASP A 101 13.40 -1.50 -7.15
CA ASP A 101 13.32 -2.95 -7.36
C ASP A 101 11.86 -3.43 -7.61
N GLY A 102 10.85 -2.58 -7.32
CA GLY A 102 9.45 -2.75 -7.71
C GLY A 102 9.04 -1.77 -8.81
N HIS A 103 8.15 -0.84 -8.50
CA HIS A 103 7.79 0.29 -9.37
C HIS A 103 7.67 1.58 -8.54
N LEU A 104 7.39 2.71 -9.17
CA LEU A 104 7.22 3.98 -8.45
C LEU A 104 5.87 3.99 -7.71
N VAL A 105 5.93 4.00 -6.38
CA VAL A 105 4.78 4.02 -5.47
C VAL A 105 4.82 5.28 -4.63
N GLN A 106 3.70 6.01 -4.59
CA GLN A 106 3.61 7.29 -3.86
C GLN A 106 3.13 7.12 -2.42
N GLY A 107 2.47 5.99 -2.11
CA GLY A 107 1.75 5.80 -0.86
C GLY A 107 0.40 6.51 -0.86
N HIS A 108 -0.16 6.76 -2.03
CA HIS A 108 -1.43 7.44 -2.23
C HIS A 108 -2.46 6.46 -2.77
N THR A 109 -3.01 5.66 -1.86
CA THR A 109 -4.05 4.67 -2.16
C THR A 109 -5.20 5.31 -2.93
N ASP A 110 -5.55 4.73 -4.07
CA ASP A 110 -6.65 5.20 -4.92
C ASP A 110 -7.99 4.65 -4.46
N VAL A 111 -8.00 3.37 -4.11
CA VAL A 111 -9.22 2.61 -3.77
C VAL A 111 -8.86 1.35 -2.98
N THR A 112 -9.87 0.71 -2.38
CA THR A 112 -9.71 -0.66 -1.87
C THR A 112 -10.26 -1.68 -2.86
N ALA A 113 -9.61 -2.84 -2.97
CA ALA A 113 -10.11 -4.01 -3.68
C ALA A 113 -10.50 -5.12 -2.68
N VAL A 114 -11.38 -6.00 -3.10
CA VAL A 114 -11.82 -7.17 -2.32
C VAL A 114 -11.10 -8.42 -2.84
N CYS A 115 -10.48 -9.18 -1.94
CA CYS A 115 -9.96 -10.51 -2.27
C CYS A 115 -11.14 -11.45 -2.54
N LEU A 116 -11.21 -12.03 -3.73
CA LEU A 116 -12.28 -12.96 -4.10
C LEU A 116 -11.87 -14.41 -3.83
N GLU A 117 -10.65 -14.76 -4.18
CA GLU A 117 -10.17 -16.13 -4.18
C GLU A 117 -8.65 -16.18 -3.94
N ILE A 118 -8.22 -17.26 -3.29
CA ILE A 118 -6.81 -17.59 -3.09
C ILE A 118 -6.62 -19.05 -3.50
N GLU A 119 -5.73 -19.28 -4.46
CA GLU A 119 -5.39 -20.62 -4.93
C GLU A 119 -3.95 -20.96 -4.56
N ASP A 120 -3.75 -22.05 -3.80
CA ASP A 120 -2.42 -22.59 -3.52
C ASP A 120 -1.95 -23.43 -4.73
N LYS A 121 -0.80 -23.04 -5.29
CA LYS A 121 -0.16 -23.69 -6.44
C LYS A 121 1.02 -24.59 -6.04
N SER A 122 1.06 -25.06 -4.78
CA SER A 122 2.11 -25.96 -4.27
C SER A 122 3.53 -25.36 -4.40
N GLY A 123 3.68 -24.08 -4.09
CA GLY A 123 4.96 -23.36 -4.15
C GLY A 123 4.82 -21.88 -4.50
N SER A 124 3.60 -21.46 -4.77
CA SER A 124 3.20 -20.07 -4.93
C SER A 124 1.69 -19.96 -4.67
N TRP A 125 1.18 -18.75 -4.55
CA TRP A 125 -0.24 -18.50 -4.37
C TRP A 125 -0.74 -17.56 -5.44
N VAL A 126 -1.94 -17.79 -5.95
CA VAL A 126 -2.63 -16.88 -6.87
C VAL A 126 -3.78 -16.23 -6.10
N PHE A 127 -3.76 -14.91 -6.02
CA PHE A 127 -4.81 -14.12 -5.43
C PHE A 127 -5.61 -13.44 -6.52
N GLN A 128 -6.94 -13.50 -6.45
CA GLN A 128 -7.85 -12.76 -7.31
C GLN A 128 -8.49 -11.61 -6.53
N PHE A 129 -8.42 -10.42 -7.10
CA PHE A 129 -9.01 -9.22 -6.50
C PHE A 129 -10.07 -8.61 -7.40
N GLN A 130 -11.13 -8.09 -6.78
CA GLN A 130 -12.15 -7.28 -7.44
C GLN A 130 -11.95 -5.81 -7.07
N TYR A 131 -11.97 -4.94 -8.08
CA TYR A 131 -11.84 -3.49 -7.94
C TYR A 131 -12.97 -2.78 -8.71
N PRO A 132 -13.27 -1.48 -8.40
CA PRO A 132 -14.30 -0.75 -9.14
C PRO A 132 -13.90 -0.55 -10.61
N SER A 133 -14.83 -0.88 -11.53
CA SER A 133 -14.58 -0.87 -12.99
C SER A 133 -14.23 0.50 -13.57
N GLU A 134 -14.52 1.58 -12.85
CA GLU A 134 -14.14 2.95 -13.23
C GLU A 134 -12.62 3.15 -13.28
N PHE A 135 -11.84 2.26 -12.65
CA PHE A 135 -10.37 2.26 -12.69
C PHE A 135 -9.78 1.30 -13.74
N ALA A 136 -10.61 0.64 -14.56
CA ALA A 136 -10.16 -0.38 -15.52
C ALA A 136 -9.02 0.10 -16.45
N GLN A 137 -9.06 1.37 -16.86
CA GLN A 137 -8.04 1.98 -17.74
C GLN A 137 -6.67 2.18 -17.08
N LEU A 138 -6.56 1.98 -15.75
CA LEU A 138 -5.30 2.17 -15.01
C LEU A 138 -4.51 0.87 -14.85
N LEU A 139 -5.07 -0.28 -15.24
CA LEU A 139 -4.40 -1.57 -15.22
C LEU A 139 -4.19 -2.09 -16.65
N ILE A 140 -3.07 -2.76 -16.84
CA ILE A 140 -2.75 -3.48 -18.08
C ILE A 140 -2.26 -4.88 -17.74
N GLU A 141 -2.48 -5.84 -18.64
CA GLU A 141 -1.92 -7.19 -18.53
C GLU A 141 -0.39 -7.10 -18.42
N LYS A 142 0.20 -7.77 -17.42
CA LYS A 142 1.62 -7.72 -17.04
C LYS A 142 2.12 -6.35 -16.54
N GLY A 143 1.21 -5.41 -16.26
CA GLY A 143 1.55 -4.15 -15.58
C GLY A 143 1.76 -4.34 -14.08
N SER A 144 2.22 -3.26 -13.43
CA SER A 144 2.42 -3.21 -11.99
C SER A 144 1.17 -2.68 -11.27
N VAL A 145 0.95 -3.17 -10.07
CA VAL A 145 -0.03 -2.65 -9.10
C VAL A 145 0.56 -2.74 -7.71
N CYS A 146 0.27 -1.77 -6.86
CA CYS A 146 0.64 -1.80 -5.46
C CYS A 146 -0.53 -2.28 -4.61
N ILE A 147 -0.36 -3.41 -3.90
CA ILE A 147 -1.38 -4.02 -3.01
C ILE A 147 -0.86 -4.00 -1.59
N ASN A 148 -1.56 -3.32 -0.67
CA ASN A 148 -1.09 -3.12 0.71
C ASN A 148 0.40 -2.75 0.77
N GLY A 149 0.85 -1.86 -0.13
CA GLY A 149 2.23 -1.41 -0.22
C GLY A 149 3.17 -2.34 -0.99
N THR A 150 2.73 -3.52 -1.44
CA THR A 150 3.57 -4.48 -2.16
C THR A 150 3.41 -4.32 -3.67
N SER A 151 4.53 -4.12 -4.38
CA SER A 151 4.57 -4.09 -5.85
C SER A 151 4.38 -5.49 -6.43
N LEU A 152 3.34 -5.68 -7.23
CA LEU A 152 2.96 -6.97 -7.81
C LEU A 152 2.63 -6.84 -9.29
N THR A 153 2.76 -7.94 -10.03
CA THR A 153 2.45 -8.00 -11.46
C THR A 153 1.05 -8.53 -11.69
N VAL A 154 0.26 -7.78 -12.44
CA VAL A 154 -1.11 -8.09 -12.85
C VAL A 154 -1.12 -9.15 -13.94
N PHE A 155 -2.04 -10.09 -13.86
CA PHE A 155 -2.39 -11.00 -14.96
C PHE A 155 -3.86 -11.43 -14.87
N ASP A 156 -4.37 -12.05 -15.91
CA ASP A 156 -5.78 -12.49 -16.02
C ASP A 156 -6.75 -11.32 -15.73
N LEU A 157 -6.46 -10.19 -16.40
CA LEU A 157 -7.15 -8.92 -16.20
C LEU A 157 -8.50 -8.89 -16.90
N THR A 158 -9.52 -8.43 -16.18
CA THR A 158 -10.85 -8.11 -16.72
C THR A 158 -11.21 -6.65 -16.42
N ALA A 159 -12.42 -6.23 -16.77
CA ALA A 159 -12.88 -4.87 -16.47
C ALA A 159 -12.96 -4.53 -14.97
N ASN A 160 -13.07 -5.52 -14.10
CA ASN A 160 -13.23 -5.30 -12.65
C ASN A 160 -12.53 -6.35 -11.78
N THR A 161 -11.75 -7.26 -12.34
CA THR A 161 -10.94 -8.22 -11.60
C THR A 161 -9.56 -8.36 -12.20
N PHE A 162 -8.60 -8.74 -11.37
CA PHE A 162 -7.26 -9.13 -11.80
C PHE A 162 -6.70 -10.19 -10.84
N LYS A 163 -5.67 -10.89 -11.30
CA LYS A 163 -4.91 -11.81 -10.47
C LYS A 163 -3.47 -11.35 -10.29
N VAL A 164 -2.87 -11.77 -9.18
CA VAL A 164 -1.44 -11.66 -8.90
C VAL A 164 -0.90 -13.00 -8.40
N ALA A 165 0.35 -13.31 -8.74
CA ALA A 165 1.04 -14.49 -8.23
C ALA A 165 2.02 -14.08 -7.13
N ILE A 166 1.94 -14.75 -5.99
CA ILE A 166 2.75 -14.49 -4.81
C ILE A 166 3.78 -15.61 -4.64
N ILE A 167 5.06 -15.27 -4.71
CA ILE A 167 6.17 -16.18 -4.46
C ILE A 167 6.37 -16.40 -2.95
N PRO A 168 7.01 -17.50 -2.52
CA PRO A 168 7.20 -17.81 -1.10
C PRO A 168 7.88 -16.68 -0.30
N TYR A 169 8.84 -16.00 -0.91
CA TYR A 169 9.52 -14.88 -0.26
C TYR A 169 8.53 -13.74 0.11
N THR A 170 7.70 -13.31 -0.84
CA THR A 170 6.69 -12.25 -0.62
C THR A 170 5.62 -12.71 0.36
N TYR A 171 5.18 -13.96 0.26
CA TYR A 171 4.18 -14.53 1.17
C TYR A 171 4.65 -14.51 2.63
N ASN A 172 5.92 -14.87 2.87
CA ASN A 172 6.48 -14.96 4.23
C ASN A 172 6.96 -13.60 4.79
N ASN A 173 7.23 -12.61 3.94
CA ASN A 173 7.82 -11.33 4.35
C ASN A 173 6.86 -10.13 4.23
N THR A 174 5.59 -10.35 3.89
CA THR A 174 4.54 -9.33 3.86
C THR A 174 3.29 -9.84 4.56
N ASN A 175 2.35 -8.94 4.84
CA ASN A 175 1.08 -9.34 5.45
C ASN A 175 0.10 -10.00 4.48
N ILE A 176 0.48 -10.28 3.24
CA ILE A 176 -0.40 -10.92 2.25
C ILE A 176 -0.91 -12.29 2.73
N HIS A 177 -0.13 -12.99 3.55
CA HIS A 177 -0.50 -14.28 4.12
C HIS A 177 -1.68 -14.21 5.11
N THR A 178 -2.04 -13.02 5.59
CA THR A 178 -3.20 -12.82 6.48
C THR A 178 -4.47 -12.49 5.72
N VAL A 179 -4.36 -12.18 4.42
CA VAL A 179 -5.51 -11.84 3.58
C VAL A 179 -6.33 -13.09 3.28
N SER A 180 -7.64 -12.97 3.45
CA SER A 180 -8.62 -14.02 3.19
C SER A 180 -9.68 -13.57 2.18
N PRO A 181 -10.40 -14.50 1.51
CA PRO A 181 -11.53 -14.10 0.68
C PRO A 181 -12.55 -13.28 1.47
N GLY A 182 -12.96 -12.14 0.90
CA GLY A 182 -13.83 -11.14 1.52
C GLY A 182 -13.06 -9.94 2.11
N ASP A 183 -11.76 -10.06 2.37
CA ASP A 183 -10.99 -8.95 2.94
C ASP A 183 -10.74 -7.84 1.92
N ARG A 184 -10.63 -6.62 2.44
CA ARG A 184 -10.28 -5.43 1.67
C ARG A 184 -8.79 -5.15 1.77
N VAL A 185 -8.17 -4.86 0.63
CA VAL A 185 -6.77 -4.44 0.51
C VAL A 185 -6.67 -3.07 -0.12
N ASN A 186 -5.67 -2.28 0.26
CA ASN A 186 -5.39 -0.99 -0.36
C ASN A 186 -4.78 -1.19 -1.75
N ILE A 187 -5.25 -0.44 -2.73
CA ILE A 187 -4.73 -0.43 -4.10
C ILE A 187 -4.22 0.96 -4.45
N GLU A 188 -2.98 1.02 -4.91
CA GLU A 188 -2.46 2.17 -5.64
C GLU A 188 -2.10 1.71 -7.05
N PHE A 189 -2.69 2.36 -8.06
CA PHE A 189 -2.37 2.10 -9.46
C PHE A 189 -1.06 2.79 -9.84
N ASP A 190 -0.35 2.25 -10.83
CA ASP A 190 0.86 2.86 -11.34
C ASP A 190 0.58 4.30 -11.81
N MET A 191 1.37 5.25 -11.30
CA MET A 191 1.22 6.67 -11.60
C MET A 191 1.30 6.98 -13.09
N MET A 192 2.04 6.19 -13.88
CA MET A 192 2.11 6.35 -15.33
C MET A 192 0.73 6.17 -15.96
N GLY A 193 -0.02 5.14 -15.54
CA GLY A 193 -1.40 4.92 -16.00
C GLY A 193 -2.32 6.11 -15.70
N LYS A 194 -2.21 6.70 -14.52
CA LYS A 194 -3.00 7.88 -14.10
C LYS A 194 -2.73 9.09 -14.98
N TYR A 195 -1.46 9.39 -15.29
CA TYR A 195 -1.10 10.50 -16.16
C TYR A 195 -1.58 10.27 -17.60
N PHE A 196 -1.41 9.06 -18.15
CA PHE A 196 -1.90 8.73 -19.49
C PHE A 196 -3.43 8.83 -19.58
N ALA A 197 -4.16 8.27 -18.62
CA ALA A 197 -5.62 8.37 -18.57
C ALA A 197 -6.09 9.84 -18.55
N ARG A 198 -5.47 10.68 -17.72
CA ARG A 198 -5.79 12.10 -17.66
C ARG A 198 -5.49 12.85 -18.95
N MET A 199 -4.39 12.56 -19.61
CA MET A 199 -4.05 13.16 -20.91
C MET A 199 -5.06 12.79 -22.00
N MET A 200 -5.50 11.54 -22.04
CA MET A 200 -6.52 11.07 -22.98
C MET A 200 -7.89 11.72 -22.73
N GLU A 201 -8.27 11.84 -21.45
CA GLU A 201 -9.52 12.53 -21.07
C GLU A 201 -9.55 13.99 -21.53
N LEU A 202 -8.44 14.72 -21.41
CA LEU A 202 -8.35 16.11 -21.86
C LEU A 202 -8.47 16.23 -23.39
N ARG A 203 -7.83 15.31 -24.15
CA ARG A 203 -7.89 15.30 -25.61
C ARG A 203 -9.28 14.95 -26.17
N SER A 204 -10.08 14.19 -25.42
CA SER A 204 -11.44 13.83 -25.87
C SER A 204 -12.47 14.94 -25.68
N LYS A 205 -12.09 16.06 -25.03
CA LYS A 205 -12.95 17.23 -24.78
C LYS A 205 -12.71 18.38 -25.78
N ASP A 206 -11.69 18.25 -26.60
CA ASP A 206 -11.38 19.12 -27.73
C ASP A 206 -11.95 18.50 -29.03
#